data_2d8b0b8ef3e78fea15a1c4d6922b6526
#
_entry.id   2d8b0b8ef3e78fea15a1c4d6922b6526
#
_cell.length_a   1.000
_cell.length_b   1.000
_cell.length_c   1.000
_cell.angle_alpha   90.00
_cell.angle_beta   90.00
_cell.angle_gamma   90.00
#
_symmetry.space_group_name_H-M   'P 1'
#
loop_
_entity.id
_entity.type
_entity.pdbx_description
1 polymer ?
#
loop_
_entity_poly.entity_id
_entity_poly.type
_entity_poly.pdbx_seq_one_letter_code
_entity_poly.pdbx_strand_id
1 'polypeptide(L)'
;QAVQVLAEARENYENKFCRPLLRRGEFPQDMRFETDKGFLRVVWRQAGAMQLAAPTVPPAVAGKHDVAVRVHESMVGNFSRAMIGGLTLTDKKLVEMLEKNKIEVPDALKLSDDKEPWAITFTANDPVNAVFTDNTLRFAIRGRRFKLGDRVVSKTLEMSAVYSLQKTPDGARLVRQGDVSVDYVDQRGQLSSEQVVVRTVMREKFDALFRPEFDTKGIALPGRWKKAGKLHLEHLATQDGWLSLAWLQAALAPADTGLARAD
;
A
#
# COMPACT_ATOMS: atom_id res chain seq x y z
N GLN A 1 16.34 21.64 20.92
CA GLN A 1 15.11 21.45 20.11
C GLN A 1 15.27 20.34 19.06
N ALA A 2 16.32 20.31 18.22
CA ALA A 2 16.52 19.28 17.18
C ALA A 2 16.63 17.86 17.77
N VAL A 3 17.36 17.71 18.89
CA VAL A 3 17.53 16.41 19.58
C VAL A 3 16.20 15.88 20.12
N GLN A 4 15.34 16.75 20.64
CA GLN A 4 14.04 16.36 21.18
C GLN A 4 13.07 15.90 20.08
N VAL A 5 13.15 16.51 18.90
CA VAL A 5 12.38 16.11 17.72
C VAL A 5 12.80 14.76 17.19
N LEU A 6 14.11 14.54 17.12
CA LEU A 6 14.64 13.24 16.68
C LEU A 6 14.26 12.15 17.69
N ALA A 7 14.27 12.43 18.98
CA ALA A 7 13.84 11.49 20.02
C ALA A 7 12.35 11.14 19.89
N GLU A 8 11.46 12.12 19.72
CA GLU A 8 10.03 11.89 19.51
C GLU A 8 9.74 11.16 18.21
N ALA A 9 10.44 11.50 17.11
CA ALA A 9 10.32 10.81 15.83
C ALA A 9 10.78 9.35 15.95
N ARG A 10 11.89 9.11 16.66
CA ARG A 10 12.40 7.77 16.93
C ARG A 10 11.40 6.96 17.76
N GLU A 11 10.89 7.50 18.85
CA GLU A 11 9.92 6.82 19.71
C GLU A 11 8.63 6.46 18.97
N ASN A 12 8.11 7.39 18.17
CA ASN A 12 6.94 7.13 17.32
C ASN A 12 7.22 6.02 16.29
N TYR A 13 8.40 6.02 15.68
CA TYR A 13 8.83 5.00 14.75
C TYR A 13 8.97 3.64 15.44
N GLU A 14 9.68 3.59 16.58
CA GLU A 14 9.85 2.36 17.36
C GLU A 14 8.51 1.76 17.79
N ASN A 15 7.58 2.58 18.28
CA ASN A 15 6.29 2.12 18.79
C ASN A 15 5.30 1.70 17.69
N LYS A 16 5.25 2.44 16.57
CA LYS A 16 4.25 2.21 15.52
C LYS A 16 4.69 1.22 14.46
N PHE A 17 6.00 1.10 14.21
CA PHE A 17 6.55 0.24 13.18
C PHE A 17 7.46 -0.86 13.71
N CYS A 18 8.48 -0.49 14.51
CA CYS A 18 9.50 -1.45 14.89
C CYS A 18 8.96 -2.55 15.80
N ARG A 19 8.27 -2.20 16.86
CA ARG A 19 7.77 -3.19 17.84
C ARG A 19 6.78 -4.20 17.27
N PRO A 20 5.78 -3.80 16.42
CA PRO A 20 4.91 -4.77 15.76
C PRO A 20 5.66 -5.72 14.83
N LEU A 21 6.65 -5.24 14.09
CA LEU A 21 7.48 -6.05 13.19
C LEU A 21 8.44 -6.96 13.95
N LEU A 22 9.09 -6.44 15.02
CA LEU A 22 9.94 -7.24 15.92
C LEU A 22 9.19 -8.41 16.55
N ARG A 23 7.96 -8.17 17.01
CA ARG A 23 7.12 -9.24 17.59
C ARG A 23 6.81 -10.37 16.61
N ARG A 24 6.95 -10.12 15.33
CA ARG A 24 6.74 -11.09 14.25
C ARG A 24 8.05 -11.60 13.64
N GLY A 25 9.19 -11.19 14.15
CA GLY A 25 10.50 -11.57 13.62
C GLY A 25 10.85 -10.96 12.26
N GLU A 26 10.19 -9.86 11.86
CA GLU A 26 10.30 -9.26 10.53
C GLU A 26 10.82 -7.81 10.57
N PHE A 27 11.69 -7.50 11.52
CA PHE A 27 12.27 -6.18 11.64
C PHE A 27 13.33 -5.91 10.53
N PRO A 28 13.43 -4.66 10.03
CA PRO A 28 14.49 -4.30 9.08
C PRO A 28 15.88 -4.58 9.69
N GLN A 29 16.69 -5.26 8.92
CA GLN A 29 18.01 -5.68 9.37
C GLN A 29 19.07 -4.59 9.22
N ASP A 30 18.82 -3.60 8.34
CA ASP A 30 19.75 -2.53 8.09
C ASP A 30 19.01 -1.21 7.80
N MET A 31 19.42 -0.16 8.47
CA MET A 31 19.00 1.21 8.22
C MET A 31 20.23 2.08 8.09
N ARG A 32 20.43 2.67 6.92
CA ARG A 32 21.57 3.54 6.63
C ARG A 32 21.13 4.98 6.45
N PHE A 33 21.94 5.87 6.98
CA PHE A 33 21.77 7.30 6.82
C PHE A 33 22.96 7.81 5.99
N GLU A 34 22.67 8.38 4.85
CA GLU A 34 23.67 8.91 3.93
C GLU A 34 23.32 10.36 3.62
N THR A 35 24.33 11.22 3.47
CA THR A 35 24.14 12.59 2.99
C THR A 35 24.73 12.72 1.59
N ASP A 36 23.94 13.23 0.65
CA ASP A 36 24.37 13.47 -0.71
C ASP A 36 23.78 14.79 -1.23
N LYS A 37 24.65 15.71 -1.70
CA LYS A 37 24.26 16.98 -2.33
C LYS A 37 23.20 17.78 -1.57
N GLY A 38 23.29 17.80 -0.23
CA GLY A 38 22.33 18.53 0.63
C GLY A 38 21.07 17.75 1.02
N PHE A 39 20.92 16.51 0.57
CA PHE A 39 19.84 15.62 0.98
C PHE A 39 20.30 14.66 2.07
N LEU A 40 19.41 14.37 3.00
CA LEU A 40 19.50 13.21 3.88
C LEU A 40 18.80 12.04 3.22
N ARG A 41 19.58 10.99 2.89
CA ARG A 41 19.04 9.73 2.38
C ARG A 41 18.90 8.75 3.53
N VAL A 42 17.71 8.19 3.71
CA VAL A 42 17.48 7.07 4.62
C VAL A 42 17.18 5.84 3.79
N VAL A 43 18.07 4.85 3.86
CA VAL A 43 17.90 3.57 3.17
C VAL A 43 17.46 2.55 4.19
N TRP A 44 16.28 2.01 3.97
CA TRP A 44 15.69 0.98 4.81
C TRP A 44 15.68 -0.35 4.08
N ARG A 45 16.44 -1.31 4.58
CA ARG A 45 16.50 -2.67 4.03
C ARG A 45 15.78 -3.65 4.93
N GLN A 46 14.77 -4.31 4.39
CA GLN A 46 14.01 -5.36 5.05
C GLN A 46 14.41 -6.76 4.56
N ALA A 47 15.64 -6.96 4.14
CA ALA A 47 16.06 -8.23 3.57
C ALA A 47 16.69 -9.12 4.63
N GLY A 48 15.87 -9.75 5.46
CA GLY A 48 16.27 -10.93 6.23
C GLY A 48 16.31 -12.19 5.35
N ALA A 49 16.82 -13.30 5.87
CA ALA A 49 16.96 -14.56 5.14
C ALA A 49 15.64 -15.09 4.53
N MET A 50 14.51 -14.70 5.09
CA MET A 50 13.17 -15.11 4.65
C MET A 50 12.38 -14.00 3.95
N GLN A 51 13.02 -12.87 3.66
CA GLN A 51 12.38 -11.71 3.03
C GLN A 51 12.85 -11.53 1.60
N LEU A 52 11.95 -11.02 0.75
CA LEU A 52 12.29 -10.67 -0.61
C LEU A 52 13.15 -9.40 -0.63
N ALA A 53 14.28 -9.44 -1.33
CA ALA A 53 15.12 -8.28 -1.56
C ALA A 53 14.72 -7.56 -2.86
N ALA A 54 15.09 -6.28 -2.97
CA ALA A 54 15.06 -5.57 -4.24
C ALA A 54 16.25 -6.02 -5.09
N PRO A 55 16.04 -6.63 -6.26
CA PRO A 55 17.14 -7.07 -7.13
C PRO A 55 17.76 -5.93 -7.94
N THR A 56 17.07 -4.80 -8.01
CA THR A 56 17.44 -3.63 -8.82
C THR A 56 17.79 -2.44 -7.95
N VAL A 57 18.58 -1.51 -8.50
CA VAL A 57 18.95 -0.25 -7.84
C VAL A 57 17.78 0.72 -7.95
N PRO A 58 17.48 1.50 -6.88
CA PRO A 58 16.44 2.53 -6.96
C PRO A 58 16.71 3.51 -8.11
N PRO A 59 15.74 3.78 -9.00
CA PRO A 59 15.92 4.72 -10.10
C PRO A 59 16.19 6.14 -9.58
N ALA A 60 16.93 6.93 -10.35
CA ALA A 60 17.11 8.34 -10.06
C ALA A 60 15.79 9.09 -10.23
N VAL A 61 15.48 9.99 -9.29
CA VAL A 61 14.32 10.88 -9.41
C VAL A 61 14.76 12.13 -10.19
N ALA A 62 14.13 12.35 -11.33
CA ALA A 62 14.43 13.52 -12.17
C ALA A 62 13.79 14.80 -11.60
N GLY A 63 14.41 15.95 -11.90
CA GLY A 63 13.90 17.27 -11.56
C GLY A 63 14.26 17.72 -10.14
N LYS A 64 13.78 18.94 -9.81
CA LYS A 64 13.93 19.52 -8.46
C LYS A 64 12.91 18.92 -7.52
N HIS A 65 13.32 18.56 -6.33
CA HIS A 65 12.44 18.04 -5.28
C HIS A 65 13.07 18.29 -3.91
N ASP A 66 12.22 18.45 -2.89
CA ASP A 66 12.65 18.58 -1.50
C ASP A 66 12.54 17.24 -0.76
N VAL A 67 11.58 16.42 -1.16
CA VAL A 67 11.36 15.08 -0.60
C VAL A 67 11.19 14.07 -1.73
N ALA A 68 11.87 12.94 -1.65
CA ALA A 68 11.64 11.82 -2.55
C ALA A 68 11.51 10.51 -1.75
N VAL A 69 10.56 9.68 -2.14
CA VAL A 69 10.34 8.34 -1.59
C VAL A 69 10.38 7.33 -2.73
N ARG A 70 11.13 6.27 -2.53
CA ARG A 70 11.19 5.13 -3.43
C ARG A 70 10.89 3.87 -2.66
N VAL A 71 9.94 3.10 -3.16
CA VAL A 71 9.48 1.85 -2.53
C VAL A 71 9.59 0.75 -3.57
N HIS A 72 10.28 -0.33 -3.23
CA HIS A 72 10.32 -1.51 -4.08
C HIS A 72 9.10 -2.42 -3.78
N GLU A 73 8.56 -3.04 -4.81
CA GLU A 73 7.39 -3.92 -4.74
C GLU A 73 7.54 -5.06 -3.72
N SER A 74 8.77 -5.56 -3.50
CA SER A 74 9.05 -6.58 -2.49
C SER A 74 8.65 -6.18 -1.07
N MET A 75 8.61 -4.88 -0.78
CA MET A 75 8.15 -4.36 0.51
C MET A 75 6.68 -4.73 0.77
N VAL A 76 5.84 -4.70 -0.26
CA VAL A 76 4.42 -5.08 -0.15
C VAL A 76 4.29 -6.55 0.25
N GLY A 77 5.04 -7.44 -0.42
CA GLY A 77 5.07 -8.87 -0.10
C GLY A 77 5.57 -9.13 1.32
N ASN A 78 6.70 -8.54 1.70
CA ASN A 78 7.27 -8.71 3.04
C ASN A 78 6.32 -8.21 4.14
N PHE A 79 5.72 -7.03 3.94
CA PHE A 79 4.79 -6.44 4.90
C PHE A 79 3.51 -7.26 5.04
N SER A 80 2.93 -7.67 3.91
CA SER A 80 1.70 -8.47 3.92
C SER A 80 1.90 -9.84 4.56
N ARG A 81 3.05 -10.48 4.32
CA ARG A 81 3.41 -11.73 4.95
C ARG A 81 3.44 -11.59 6.47
N ALA A 82 4.11 -10.54 6.98
CA ALA A 82 4.19 -10.25 8.41
C ALA A 82 2.82 -9.98 9.04
N MET A 83 1.95 -9.28 8.31
CA MET A 83 0.69 -8.79 8.85
C MET A 83 -0.46 -9.79 8.74
N ILE A 84 -0.57 -10.49 7.62
CA ILE A 84 -1.73 -11.34 7.31
C ILE A 84 -1.39 -12.75 6.82
N GLY A 85 -0.10 -13.09 6.67
CA GLY A 85 0.34 -14.41 6.22
C GLY A 85 -0.29 -15.53 7.05
N GLY A 86 -1.02 -16.45 6.40
CA GLY A 86 -1.69 -17.58 7.04
C GLY A 86 -2.93 -17.25 7.87
N LEU A 87 -3.28 -15.97 8.05
CA LEU A 87 -4.46 -15.57 8.80
C LEU A 87 -5.76 -15.89 8.03
N THR A 88 -6.85 -16.10 8.79
CA THR A 88 -8.19 -16.21 8.23
C THR A 88 -8.94 -14.91 8.44
N LEU A 89 -9.38 -14.32 7.34
CA LEU A 89 -10.27 -13.16 7.29
C LEU A 89 -11.68 -13.64 6.99
N THR A 90 -12.63 -13.28 7.86
CA THR A 90 -14.05 -13.48 7.63
C THR A 90 -14.69 -12.20 7.13
N ASP A 91 -15.88 -12.28 6.53
CA ASP A 91 -16.71 -11.14 6.16
C ASP A 91 -16.88 -10.15 7.32
N LYS A 92 -17.27 -10.65 8.51
CA LYS A 92 -17.44 -9.85 9.73
C LYS A 92 -16.16 -9.09 10.10
N LYS A 93 -15.00 -9.76 10.12
CA LYS A 93 -13.71 -9.11 10.44
C LYS A 93 -13.33 -8.07 9.39
N LEU A 94 -13.64 -8.32 8.11
CA LEU A 94 -13.36 -7.35 7.05
C LEU A 94 -14.19 -6.08 7.26
N VAL A 95 -15.50 -6.21 7.50
CA VAL A 95 -16.37 -5.06 7.78
C VAL A 95 -15.88 -4.28 9.00
N GLU A 96 -15.61 -4.95 10.12
CA GLU A 96 -15.05 -4.33 11.33
C GLU A 96 -13.72 -3.57 11.04
N MET A 97 -12.85 -4.12 10.18
CA MET A 97 -11.60 -3.46 9.79
C MET A 97 -11.85 -2.21 8.94
N LEU A 98 -12.78 -2.26 7.98
CA LEU A 98 -13.12 -1.12 7.14
C LEU A 98 -13.71 0.02 7.99
N GLU A 99 -14.68 -0.28 8.86
CA GLU A 99 -15.31 0.69 9.75
C GLU A 99 -14.31 1.32 10.72
N LYS A 100 -13.45 0.52 11.36
CA LYS A 100 -12.40 1.01 12.26
C LYS A 100 -11.45 1.99 11.58
N ASN A 101 -11.19 1.78 10.29
CA ASN A 101 -10.34 2.67 9.50
C ASN A 101 -11.13 3.80 8.80
N LYS A 102 -12.42 3.96 9.12
CA LYS A 102 -13.32 4.96 8.52
C LYS A 102 -13.40 4.85 7.00
N ILE A 103 -13.30 3.62 6.50
CA ILE A 103 -13.48 3.29 5.08
C ILE A 103 -14.93 2.87 4.92
N GLU A 104 -15.63 3.49 3.98
CA GLU A 104 -17.00 3.11 3.64
C GLU A 104 -17.08 1.65 3.21
N VAL A 105 -18.01 0.91 3.80
CA VAL A 105 -18.24 -0.51 3.47
C VAL A 105 -19.08 -0.59 2.19
N PRO A 106 -18.51 -1.13 1.08
CA PRO A 106 -19.27 -1.32 -0.15
C PRO A 106 -20.48 -2.25 0.06
N ASP A 107 -21.55 -2.03 -0.69
CA ASP A 107 -22.80 -2.81 -0.55
C ASP A 107 -22.58 -4.32 -0.76
N ALA A 108 -21.70 -4.70 -1.67
CA ALA A 108 -21.33 -6.10 -1.89
C ALA A 108 -20.71 -6.78 -0.66
N LEU A 109 -20.12 -6.00 0.25
CA LEU A 109 -19.44 -6.47 1.46
C LEU A 109 -20.28 -6.31 2.74
N LYS A 110 -21.41 -5.59 2.69
CA LYS A 110 -22.29 -5.44 3.84
C LYS A 110 -22.79 -6.80 4.30
N LEU A 111 -22.80 -6.99 5.62
CA LEU A 111 -23.38 -8.17 6.24
C LEU A 111 -24.90 -8.15 6.07
N SER A 112 -25.47 -9.30 5.77
CA SER A 112 -26.92 -9.47 5.61
C SER A 112 -27.26 -10.94 5.87
N ASP A 113 -28.41 -11.20 6.49
CA ASP A 113 -28.85 -12.54 6.87
C ASP A 113 -29.16 -13.43 5.66
N ASP A 114 -29.43 -12.83 4.50
CA ASP A 114 -29.70 -13.50 3.22
C ASP A 114 -28.43 -13.87 2.45
N LYS A 115 -27.24 -13.42 2.91
CA LYS A 115 -25.94 -13.72 2.26
C LYS A 115 -25.21 -14.83 3.00
N GLU A 116 -24.71 -15.81 2.25
CA GLU A 116 -23.86 -16.85 2.81
C GLU A 116 -22.57 -16.23 3.40
N PRO A 117 -22.23 -16.55 4.67
CA PRO A 117 -20.99 -16.08 5.27
C PRO A 117 -19.77 -16.63 4.53
N TRP A 118 -18.74 -15.82 4.39
CA TRP A 118 -17.54 -16.23 3.71
C TRP A 118 -16.27 -16.01 4.53
N ALA A 119 -15.24 -16.77 4.23
CA ALA A 119 -13.92 -16.58 4.82
C ALA A 119 -12.81 -16.94 3.83
N ILE A 120 -11.70 -16.25 3.96
CA ILE A 120 -10.46 -16.51 3.22
C ILE A 120 -9.33 -16.78 4.22
N THR A 121 -8.62 -17.91 4.05
CA THR A 121 -7.32 -18.11 4.70
C THR A 121 -6.25 -17.74 3.70
N PHE A 122 -5.48 -16.69 3.99
CA PHE A 122 -4.40 -16.22 3.13
C PHE A 122 -3.25 -17.23 3.02
N THR A 123 -2.51 -17.19 1.92
CA THR A 123 -1.22 -17.91 1.82
C THR A 123 -0.26 -17.42 2.90
N ALA A 124 0.63 -18.28 3.36
CA ALA A 124 1.55 -17.93 4.45
C ALA A 124 2.69 -17.01 3.98
N ASN A 125 3.20 -17.23 2.77
CA ASN A 125 4.42 -16.59 2.30
C ASN A 125 4.19 -15.37 1.42
N ASP A 126 3.12 -15.36 0.62
CA ASP A 126 2.83 -14.34 -0.39
C ASP A 126 1.34 -13.95 -0.41
N PRO A 127 0.77 -13.51 0.73
CA PRO A 127 -0.66 -13.20 0.82
C PRO A 127 -1.07 -11.99 -0.02
N VAL A 128 -0.18 -11.02 -0.17
CA VAL A 128 -0.35 -9.90 -1.11
C VAL A 128 0.95 -9.72 -1.87
N ASN A 129 0.83 -9.58 -3.18
CA ASN A 129 1.93 -9.28 -4.07
C ASN A 129 1.63 -8.00 -4.84
N ALA A 130 2.67 -7.23 -5.13
CA ALA A 130 2.59 -6.06 -6.01
C ALA A 130 3.64 -6.20 -7.11
N VAL A 131 3.32 -5.67 -8.30
CA VAL A 131 4.25 -5.54 -9.42
C VAL A 131 4.16 -4.10 -9.94
N PHE A 132 5.31 -3.43 -10.02
CA PHE A 132 5.41 -2.03 -10.43
C PHE A 132 6.17 -1.93 -11.75
N THR A 133 5.47 -1.68 -12.84
CA THR A 133 6.04 -1.61 -14.19
C THR A 133 5.37 -0.50 -15.01
N ASP A 134 6.19 0.28 -15.72
CA ASP A 134 5.73 1.20 -16.79
C ASP A 134 4.48 2.04 -16.44
N ASN A 135 4.52 2.73 -15.30
CA ASN A 135 3.43 3.53 -14.75
C ASN A 135 2.14 2.73 -14.44
N THR A 136 2.29 1.43 -14.22
CA THR A 136 1.24 0.56 -13.75
C THR A 136 1.59 -0.10 -12.41
N LEU A 137 0.54 -0.39 -11.65
CA LEU A 137 0.61 -1.09 -10.38
C LEU A 137 -0.35 -2.28 -10.46
N ARG A 138 0.17 -3.50 -10.42
CA ARG A 138 -0.67 -4.68 -10.26
C ARG A 138 -0.62 -5.12 -8.81
N PHE A 139 -1.78 -5.27 -8.18
CA PHE A 139 -1.92 -5.87 -6.87
C PHE A 139 -2.61 -7.22 -6.99
N ALA A 140 -2.09 -8.22 -6.31
CA ALA A 140 -2.66 -9.55 -6.24
C ALA A 140 -2.77 -10.01 -4.79
N ILE A 141 -3.93 -10.54 -4.42
CA ILE A 141 -4.21 -11.12 -3.09
C ILE A 141 -4.38 -12.62 -3.27
N ARG A 142 -3.72 -13.44 -2.45
CA ARG A 142 -3.73 -14.89 -2.55
C ARG A 142 -4.31 -15.55 -1.32
N GLY A 143 -5.37 -16.31 -1.51
CA GLY A 143 -5.92 -17.20 -0.51
C GLY A 143 -5.70 -18.67 -0.87
N ARG A 144 -5.46 -19.51 0.13
CA ARG A 144 -5.25 -20.97 -0.04
C ARG A 144 -6.47 -21.79 0.37
N ARG A 145 -7.42 -21.20 1.06
CA ARG A 145 -8.65 -21.83 1.52
C ARG A 145 -9.76 -20.82 1.56
N PHE A 146 -10.89 -21.18 1.00
CA PHE A 146 -12.09 -20.36 0.91
C PHE A 146 -13.26 -21.12 1.51
N LYS A 147 -14.03 -20.46 2.35
CA LYS A 147 -15.28 -20.95 2.89
C LYS A 147 -16.42 -20.05 2.41
N LEU A 148 -17.51 -20.67 1.95
CA LEU A 148 -18.74 -19.97 1.57
C LEU A 148 -19.91 -20.82 2.08
N GLY A 149 -20.58 -20.37 3.15
CA GLY A 149 -21.50 -21.21 3.90
C GLY A 149 -20.82 -22.46 4.39
N ASP A 150 -21.32 -23.63 3.99
CA ASP A 150 -20.76 -24.96 4.32
C ASP A 150 -19.73 -25.44 3.27
N ARG A 151 -19.62 -24.78 2.13
CA ARG A 151 -18.67 -25.14 1.06
C ARG A 151 -17.26 -24.71 1.44
N VAL A 152 -16.31 -25.60 1.20
CA VAL A 152 -14.88 -25.32 1.44
C VAL A 152 -14.07 -25.72 0.22
N VAL A 153 -13.36 -24.73 -0.33
CA VAL A 153 -12.39 -24.96 -1.43
C VAL A 153 -10.98 -24.72 -0.92
N SER A 154 -10.17 -25.78 -0.90
CA SER A 154 -8.76 -25.75 -0.46
C SER A 154 -7.83 -25.74 -1.67
N LYS A 155 -7.88 -24.65 -2.44
CA LYS A 155 -7.04 -24.37 -3.61
C LYS A 155 -6.59 -22.92 -3.56
N THR A 156 -5.39 -22.64 -4.04
CA THR A 156 -4.89 -21.27 -4.12
C THR A 156 -5.64 -20.51 -5.22
N LEU A 157 -6.30 -19.43 -4.81
CA LEU A 157 -6.98 -18.48 -5.68
C LEU A 157 -6.29 -17.14 -5.57
N GLU A 158 -5.99 -16.54 -6.72
CA GLU A 158 -5.45 -15.19 -6.82
C GLU A 158 -6.52 -14.23 -7.31
N MET A 159 -6.71 -13.13 -6.58
CA MET A 159 -7.56 -12.01 -6.94
C MET A 159 -6.67 -10.82 -7.23
N SER A 160 -6.73 -10.26 -8.44
CA SER A 160 -5.83 -9.18 -8.83
C SER A 160 -6.49 -8.08 -9.63
N ALA A 161 -5.93 -6.88 -9.50
CA ALA A 161 -6.30 -5.70 -10.28
C ALA A 161 -5.05 -4.94 -10.74
N VAL A 162 -5.13 -4.34 -11.92
CA VAL A 162 -4.11 -3.48 -12.49
C VAL A 162 -4.60 -2.04 -12.43
N TYR A 163 -3.73 -1.12 -12.02
CA TYR A 163 -4.00 0.30 -11.97
C TYR A 163 -2.99 1.07 -12.80
N SER A 164 -3.47 2.03 -13.58
CA SER A 164 -2.60 3.07 -14.12
C SER A 164 -2.37 4.15 -13.08
N LEU A 165 -1.17 4.70 -13.10
CA LEU A 165 -0.74 5.74 -12.20
C LEU A 165 -0.80 7.09 -12.92
N GLN A 166 -1.56 8.03 -12.39
CA GLN A 166 -1.77 9.35 -12.98
C GLN A 166 -1.40 10.44 -12.00
N LYS A 167 -0.58 11.41 -12.43
CA LYS A 167 -0.33 12.62 -11.66
C LYS A 167 -1.54 13.55 -11.79
N THR A 168 -1.97 14.12 -10.67
CA THR A 168 -3.02 15.15 -10.61
C THR A 168 -2.44 16.42 -9.99
N PRO A 169 -3.10 17.59 -10.12
CA PRO A 169 -2.63 18.83 -9.49
C PRO A 169 -2.46 18.71 -7.97
N ASP A 170 -3.29 17.91 -7.32
CA ASP A 170 -3.31 17.76 -5.86
C ASP A 170 -2.63 16.47 -5.34
N GLY A 171 -2.04 15.66 -6.23
CA GLY A 171 -1.41 14.40 -5.80
C GLY A 171 -1.32 13.36 -6.91
N ALA A 172 -1.76 12.14 -6.63
CA ALA A 172 -1.80 11.03 -7.58
C ALA A 172 -3.16 10.36 -7.57
N ARG A 173 -3.54 9.81 -8.71
CA ARG A 173 -4.72 8.99 -8.91
C ARG A 173 -4.30 7.63 -9.44
N LEU A 174 -4.85 6.57 -8.85
CA LEU A 174 -4.79 5.22 -9.38
C LEU A 174 -6.12 4.93 -10.06
N VAL A 175 -6.09 4.58 -11.33
CA VAL A 175 -7.29 4.21 -12.10
C VAL A 175 -7.18 2.76 -12.52
N ARG A 176 -8.16 1.94 -12.09
CA ARG A 176 -8.17 0.52 -12.42
C ARG A 176 -8.31 0.31 -13.92
N GLN A 177 -7.52 -0.60 -14.46
CA GLN A 177 -7.52 -0.99 -15.85
C GLN A 177 -8.25 -2.33 -16.02
N GLY A 178 -9.46 -2.28 -16.56
CA GLY A 178 -10.28 -3.48 -16.77
C GLY A 178 -10.88 -4.06 -15.50
N ASP A 179 -11.31 -5.31 -15.60
CA ASP A 179 -11.99 -6.04 -14.53
C ASP A 179 -10.99 -6.66 -13.55
N VAL A 180 -11.48 -6.99 -12.36
CA VAL A 180 -10.73 -7.79 -11.39
C VAL A 180 -10.58 -9.22 -11.92
N SER A 181 -9.33 -9.68 -12.03
CA SER A 181 -9.05 -11.08 -12.35
C SER A 181 -9.16 -11.93 -11.08
N VAL A 182 -9.82 -13.10 -11.21
CA VAL A 182 -9.95 -14.07 -10.12
C VAL A 182 -9.71 -15.46 -10.69
N ASP A 183 -8.52 -16.01 -10.42
CA ASP A 183 -8.07 -17.24 -11.06
C ASP A 183 -7.40 -18.19 -10.06
N TYR A 184 -7.65 -19.50 -10.24
CA TYR A 184 -6.95 -20.53 -9.48
C TYR A 184 -5.51 -20.66 -9.96
N VAL A 185 -4.57 -20.51 -9.05
CA VAL A 185 -3.14 -20.71 -9.32
C VAL A 185 -2.93 -22.22 -9.56
N ASP A 186 -2.15 -22.57 -10.59
CA ASP A 186 -1.81 -23.96 -10.96
C ASP A 186 -3.02 -24.84 -11.33
N GLN A 187 -4.16 -24.26 -11.71
CA GLN A 187 -5.31 -25.02 -12.16
C GLN A 187 -5.04 -25.67 -13.52
N ARG A 188 -5.06 -27.00 -13.52
CA ARG A 188 -5.01 -27.80 -14.74
C ARG A 188 -6.37 -28.49 -14.94
N GLY A 189 -7.00 -28.26 -16.09
CA GLY A 189 -8.30 -28.83 -16.43
C GLY A 189 -9.50 -27.97 -16.00
N GLN A 190 -10.69 -28.57 -16.04
CA GLN A 190 -11.95 -27.90 -15.74
C GLN A 190 -12.12 -27.63 -14.23
N LEU A 191 -12.80 -26.53 -13.91
CA LEU A 191 -13.17 -26.20 -12.54
C LEU A 191 -14.34 -27.07 -12.08
N SER A 192 -14.33 -27.48 -10.81
CA SER A 192 -15.51 -28.07 -10.19
C SER A 192 -16.62 -27.01 -10.01
N SER A 193 -17.85 -27.48 -9.80
CA SER A 193 -19.00 -26.58 -9.54
C SER A 193 -18.75 -25.65 -8.34
N GLU A 194 -18.17 -26.19 -7.26
CA GLU A 194 -17.83 -25.40 -6.06
C GLU A 194 -16.75 -24.37 -6.35
N GLN A 195 -15.73 -24.73 -7.14
CA GLN A 195 -14.68 -23.79 -7.56
C GLN A 195 -15.26 -22.64 -8.40
N VAL A 196 -16.21 -22.94 -9.30
CA VAL A 196 -16.89 -21.91 -10.10
C VAL A 196 -17.66 -20.97 -9.18
N VAL A 197 -18.45 -21.49 -8.26
CA VAL A 197 -19.24 -20.68 -7.30
C VAL A 197 -18.32 -19.79 -6.46
N VAL A 198 -17.29 -20.35 -5.82
CA VAL A 198 -16.33 -19.59 -4.99
C VAL A 198 -15.65 -18.50 -5.84
N ARG A 199 -15.20 -18.81 -7.06
CA ARG A 199 -14.58 -17.83 -7.95
C ARG A 199 -15.53 -16.68 -8.27
N THR A 200 -16.79 -16.95 -8.55
CA THR A 200 -17.80 -15.93 -8.88
C THR A 200 -18.06 -15.03 -7.70
N VAL A 201 -18.28 -15.59 -6.51
CA VAL A 201 -18.50 -14.80 -5.30
C VAL A 201 -17.26 -13.97 -4.95
N MET A 202 -16.06 -14.56 -5.02
CA MET A 202 -14.83 -13.80 -4.76
C MET A 202 -14.63 -12.67 -5.76
N ARG A 203 -14.99 -12.85 -7.02
CA ARG A 203 -14.94 -11.77 -8.02
C ARG A 203 -15.81 -10.59 -7.61
N GLU A 204 -17.06 -10.84 -7.22
CA GLU A 204 -17.98 -9.79 -6.76
C GLU A 204 -17.42 -9.04 -5.53
N LYS A 205 -16.90 -9.78 -4.53
CA LYS A 205 -16.36 -9.19 -3.30
C LYS A 205 -15.09 -8.37 -3.59
N PHE A 206 -14.18 -8.91 -4.41
CA PHE A 206 -12.92 -8.24 -4.71
C PHE A 206 -13.07 -7.12 -5.74
N ASP A 207 -14.07 -7.15 -6.61
CA ASP A 207 -14.41 -6.00 -7.44
C ASP A 207 -14.80 -4.78 -6.59
N ALA A 208 -15.53 -5.01 -5.52
CA ALA A 208 -15.88 -3.95 -4.56
C ALA A 208 -14.67 -3.48 -3.71
N LEU A 209 -13.71 -4.35 -3.40
CA LEU A 209 -12.50 -4.02 -2.65
C LEU A 209 -11.47 -3.28 -3.51
N PHE A 210 -11.23 -3.76 -4.73
CA PHE A 210 -10.39 -3.10 -5.72
C PHE A 210 -11.16 -1.98 -6.42
N ARG A 211 -11.38 -0.88 -5.71
CA ARG A 211 -12.15 0.27 -6.22
C ARG A 211 -11.68 0.70 -7.61
N PRO A 212 -12.58 1.23 -8.46
CA PRO A 212 -12.20 1.73 -9.79
C PRO A 212 -11.15 2.83 -9.74
N GLU A 213 -11.19 3.66 -8.70
CA GLU A 213 -10.26 4.78 -8.52
C GLU A 213 -9.85 4.95 -7.06
N PHE A 214 -8.61 5.39 -6.88
CA PHE A 214 -8.07 5.86 -5.60
C PHE A 214 -7.37 7.19 -5.81
N ASP A 215 -7.83 8.22 -5.13
CA ASP A 215 -7.15 9.51 -5.08
C ASP A 215 -6.23 9.58 -3.85
N THR A 216 -4.98 9.94 -4.07
CA THR A 216 -4.06 10.31 -3.00
C THR A 216 -3.96 11.82 -2.96
N LYS A 217 -4.37 12.43 -1.84
CA LYS A 217 -4.17 13.86 -1.64
C LYS A 217 -2.71 14.15 -1.33
N GLY A 218 -2.25 15.35 -1.65
CA GLY A 218 -0.91 15.81 -1.31
C GLY A 218 -0.59 15.63 0.18
N ILE A 219 0.69 15.45 0.51
CA ILE A 219 1.13 15.23 1.89
C ILE A 219 1.06 16.54 2.66
N ALA A 220 0.16 16.60 3.64
CA ALA A 220 0.19 17.66 4.65
C ALA A 220 1.26 17.31 5.70
N LEU A 221 2.23 18.20 5.88
CA LEU A 221 3.27 18.00 6.88
C LEU A 221 2.68 18.10 8.30
N PRO A 222 2.94 17.14 9.19
CA PRO A 222 2.33 17.12 10.53
C PRO A 222 3.02 18.08 11.51
N GLY A 223 2.31 18.45 12.58
CA GLY A 223 2.86 19.19 13.73
C GLY A 223 3.44 20.55 13.35
N ARG A 224 4.64 20.85 13.83
CA ARG A 224 5.36 22.11 13.57
C ARG A 224 5.75 22.33 12.10
N TRP A 225 5.82 21.28 11.33
CA TRP A 225 6.10 21.34 9.88
C TRP A 225 4.91 21.87 9.06
N LYS A 226 3.72 22.03 9.65
CA LYS A 226 2.58 22.68 9.00
C LYS A 226 2.91 24.09 8.47
N LYS A 227 3.82 24.80 9.18
CA LYS A 227 4.29 26.13 8.76
C LYS A 227 5.15 26.11 7.51
N ALA A 228 5.71 24.97 7.13
CA ALA A 228 6.49 24.82 5.91
C ALA A 228 5.63 24.77 4.63
N GLY A 229 4.29 24.77 4.76
CA GLY A 229 3.38 24.77 3.62
C GLY A 229 2.98 23.36 3.15
N LYS A 230 2.48 23.29 1.91
CA LYS A 230 2.07 22.03 1.28
C LYS A 230 3.16 21.52 0.37
N LEU A 231 3.32 20.19 0.34
CA LEU A 231 4.16 19.51 -0.63
C LEU A 231 3.32 19.16 -1.86
N HIS A 232 3.74 19.59 -3.04
CA HIS A 232 3.14 19.25 -4.32
C HIS A 232 3.88 18.08 -4.95
N LEU A 233 3.15 17.13 -5.49
CA LEU A 233 3.74 15.97 -6.16
C LEU A 233 4.31 16.41 -7.52
N GLU A 234 5.64 16.34 -7.67
CA GLU A 234 6.35 16.70 -8.89
C GLU A 234 6.70 15.50 -9.75
N HIS A 235 7.06 14.39 -9.12
CA HIS A 235 7.43 13.17 -9.83
C HIS A 235 6.61 11.98 -9.33
N LEU A 236 6.15 11.15 -10.27
CA LEU A 236 5.40 9.94 -10.01
C LEU A 236 5.70 8.96 -11.15
N ALA A 237 6.35 7.86 -10.86
CA ALA A 237 6.67 6.83 -11.84
C ALA A 237 6.84 5.46 -11.19
N THR A 238 6.61 4.41 -11.98
CA THR A 238 7.04 3.04 -11.64
C THR A 238 8.02 2.56 -12.70
N GLN A 239 9.10 1.95 -12.26
CA GLN A 239 10.14 1.40 -13.12
C GLN A 239 10.91 0.30 -12.38
N ASP A 240 11.18 -0.83 -13.02
CA ASP A 240 12.03 -1.91 -12.52
C ASP A 240 11.66 -2.40 -11.10
N GLY A 241 10.36 -2.49 -10.80
CA GLY A 241 9.85 -2.88 -9.49
C GLY A 241 9.83 -1.75 -8.45
N TRP A 242 10.21 -0.52 -8.82
CA TRP A 242 10.19 0.64 -7.93
C TRP A 242 9.04 1.58 -8.21
N LEU A 243 8.34 2.00 -7.17
CA LEU A 243 7.47 3.18 -7.15
C LEU A 243 8.30 4.36 -6.65
N SER A 244 8.41 5.41 -7.47
CA SER A 244 9.12 6.64 -7.16
C SER A 244 8.16 7.81 -7.08
N LEU A 245 8.19 8.52 -5.95
CA LEU A 245 7.42 9.74 -5.72
C LEU A 245 8.38 10.83 -5.28
N ALA A 246 8.18 12.06 -5.78
CA ALA A 246 8.91 13.20 -5.27
C ALA A 246 8.00 14.42 -5.16
N TRP A 247 8.26 15.23 -4.16
CA TRP A 247 7.49 16.42 -3.85
C TRP A 247 8.39 17.64 -3.76
N LEU A 248 7.85 18.76 -4.16
CA LEU A 248 8.42 20.08 -3.99
C LEU A 248 7.54 20.89 -3.04
N GLN A 249 8.17 21.63 -2.17
CA GLN A 249 7.48 22.58 -1.30
C GLN A 249 6.99 23.77 -2.14
N ALA A 250 5.70 24.12 -2.01
CA ALA A 250 5.23 25.38 -2.58
C ALA A 250 6.01 26.55 -1.95
N ALA A 251 6.54 27.44 -2.78
CA ALA A 251 7.10 28.68 -2.28
C ALA A 251 6.03 29.36 -1.40
N LEU A 252 6.36 29.67 -0.15
CA LEU A 252 5.51 30.50 0.69
C LEU A 252 5.29 31.79 -0.09
N ALA A 253 4.05 32.17 -0.34
CA ALA A 253 3.76 33.50 -0.86
C ALA A 253 4.51 34.51 0.01
N PRO A 254 5.24 35.47 -0.58
CA PRO A 254 5.94 36.48 0.19
C PRO A 254 4.93 37.07 1.18
N ALA A 255 5.26 37.01 2.47
CA ALA A 255 4.44 37.66 3.47
C ALA A 255 4.22 39.10 3.00
N ASP A 256 2.96 39.45 2.81
CA ASP A 256 2.58 40.82 2.44
C ASP A 256 3.10 41.74 3.55
N THR A 257 4.31 42.23 3.35
CA THR A 257 4.91 43.21 4.22
C THR A 257 4.18 44.50 3.91
N GLY A 258 2.98 44.60 4.50
CA GLY A 258 2.21 45.82 4.56
C GLY A 258 2.98 46.91 5.36
N LEU A 259 4.08 47.36 4.80
CA LEU A 259 4.63 48.67 5.13
C LEU A 259 3.69 49.70 4.51
N ALA A 260 2.61 49.97 5.24
CA ALA A 260 1.88 51.22 5.05
C ALA A 260 2.92 52.34 5.11
N ARG A 261 3.22 52.96 3.98
CA ARG A 261 3.84 54.27 3.94
C ARG A 261 2.87 55.25 4.64
N ALA A 262 3.23 55.63 5.82
CA ALA A 262 2.67 56.84 6.42
C ALA A 262 3.29 58.04 5.68
N ASP A 263 2.49 58.74 4.90
CA ASP A 263 2.77 60.12 4.46
C ASP A 263 2.39 61.08 5.56
#